data_7480ac37d86c1a07c6c29f028b1e87b9
#
_entry.id   7480ac37d86c1a07c6c29f028b1e87b9
#
_cell.length_a   1.000
_cell.length_b   1.000
_cell.length_c   1.000
_cell.angle_alpha   90.00
_cell.angle_beta   90.00
_cell.angle_gamma   90.00
#
_symmetry.space_group_name_H-M   'P 1'
#
loop_
_entity.id
_entity.type
_entity.pdbx_description
1 polymer ?
#
loop_
_entity_poly.entity_id
_entity_poly.type
_entity_poly.pdbx_seq_one_letter_code
_entity_poly.pdbx_strand_id
1 'polypeptide(L)'
;ILKQLKSYYNESSVKSGLIDLMQNAEVLIKKALYRESYRVLLKAEKIAERHDFHVLSLDIYDRLLRLNYDLLADNETTTYSLEIYGKQKKVFAKIAELAELKYLRNVYNSIFHSEEPDEIRQQKKQELLKHPLLQPDHQFLSYKAGVYYYHLRGRILMNGSTDQKKQEGYETFLKLVAHMERDPELLKVSLINYTTAINNLVFVSHQLGKYEESLDLIDKLSAIQTDNNYLQFRIKEKVIVNKLAYYLFTQKHKEGVAYIEKIEKELLENEALFNNSFFIASLDSFTMLYFMVGEYSKSLKYVNLILGYKNIMRSDIQCFAKVLNLMIHYELKNYDHLEYILKSTENFLTKNNSFGSYHKLLVQFFKTILQETNSQEIKKKFKELSKALAVIEKTDAEKIMFKLFNFREWADRKEKSLH
;
A
#
# COMPACT_ATOMS: atom_id res chain seq x y z
N ILE A 1 -18.57 26.44 -9.02
CA ILE A 1 -17.55 25.70 -8.27
C ILE A 1 -16.81 24.72 -9.21
N LEU A 2 -17.46 23.70 -9.82
CA LEU A 2 -16.78 22.70 -10.68
C LEU A 2 -16.06 23.35 -11.88
N LYS A 3 -16.60 24.40 -12.49
CA LYS A 3 -16.00 25.10 -13.63
C LYS A 3 -14.73 25.87 -13.22
N GLN A 4 -14.74 26.48 -12.05
CA GLN A 4 -13.58 27.20 -11.48
C GLN A 4 -12.50 26.23 -10.99
N LEU A 5 -12.88 25.14 -10.29
CA LEU A 5 -11.96 24.08 -9.89
C LEU A 5 -11.33 23.42 -11.13
N LYS A 6 -12.09 23.17 -12.17
CA LYS A 6 -11.60 22.59 -13.42
C LYS A 6 -10.59 23.49 -14.12
N SER A 7 -10.82 24.83 -14.16
CA SER A 7 -9.85 25.79 -14.68
C SER A 7 -8.53 25.73 -13.89
N TYR A 8 -8.59 25.82 -12.56
CA TYR A 8 -7.41 25.78 -11.70
C TYR A 8 -6.59 24.48 -11.84
N TYR A 9 -7.26 23.32 -11.90
CA TYR A 9 -6.56 22.03 -12.04
C TYR A 9 -6.12 21.72 -13.48
N ASN A 10 -6.77 22.30 -14.50
CA ASN A 10 -6.39 22.09 -15.89
C ASN A 10 -5.10 22.84 -16.27
N GLU A 11 -4.87 24.03 -15.73
CA GLU A 11 -3.66 24.83 -16.02
C GLU A 11 -2.37 24.17 -15.55
N SER A 12 -2.42 23.24 -14.60
CA SER A 12 -1.25 22.58 -14.03
C SER A 12 -0.92 21.18 -14.60
N SER A 13 -1.78 20.62 -15.48
CA SER A 13 -1.66 19.25 -15.96
C SER A 13 -1.09 19.18 -17.40
N VAL A 14 0.04 18.49 -17.59
CA VAL A 14 0.61 18.21 -18.92
C VAL A 14 -0.42 17.61 -19.87
N LYS A 15 -1.28 16.71 -19.37
CA LYS A 15 -2.34 16.09 -20.18
C LYS A 15 -3.39 17.09 -20.60
N SER A 16 -3.72 18.05 -19.75
CA SER A 16 -4.66 19.11 -20.08
C SER A 16 -4.11 20.03 -21.18
N GLY A 17 -2.88 20.48 -21.03
CA GLY A 17 -2.21 21.28 -22.07
C GLY A 17 -2.12 20.54 -23.43
N LEU A 18 -1.92 19.20 -23.39
CA LEU A 18 -1.95 18.39 -24.61
C LEU A 18 -3.35 18.39 -25.27
N ILE A 19 -4.42 18.25 -24.49
CA ILE A 19 -5.80 18.29 -24.99
C ILE A 19 -6.11 19.67 -25.58
N ASP A 20 -5.65 20.74 -24.93
CA ASP A 20 -5.84 22.11 -25.44
C ASP A 20 -5.12 22.32 -26.79
N LEU A 21 -3.90 21.79 -26.95
CA LEU A 21 -3.21 21.81 -28.25
C LEU A 21 -4.01 21.08 -29.33
N MET A 22 -4.58 19.92 -29.01
CA MET A 22 -5.40 19.15 -29.95
C MET A 22 -6.69 19.90 -30.32
N GLN A 23 -7.32 20.61 -29.39
CA GLN A 23 -8.48 21.45 -29.64
C GLN A 23 -8.12 22.66 -30.50
N ASN A 24 -7.00 23.32 -30.22
CA ASN A 24 -6.48 24.43 -31.02
C ASN A 24 -6.22 24.00 -32.47
N ALA A 25 -5.63 22.82 -32.66
CA ALA A 25 -5.41 22.26 -34.01
C ALA A 25 -6.75 22.09 -34.77
N GLU A 26 -7.80 21.63 -34.11
CA GLU A 26 -9.15 21.46 -34.69
C GLU A 26 -9.75 22.81 -35.10
N VAL A 27 -9.59 23.86 -34.30
CA VAL A 27 -10.05 25.21 -34.63
C VAL A 27 -9.32 25.75 -35.86
N LEU A 28 -8.02 25.51 -35.97
CA LEU A 28 -7.20 25.91 -37.14
C LEU A 28 -7.64 25.17 -38.39
N ILE A 29 -7.97 23.90 -38.35
CA ILE A 29 -8.53 23.12 -39.46
C ILE A 29 -9.83 23.78 -39.97
N LYS A 30 -10.73 24.10 -39.05
CA LYS A 30 -12.03 24.75 -39.40
C LYS A 30 -11.87 26.12 -40.07
N LYS A 31 -10.73 26.77 -39.88
CA LYS A 31 -10.35 28.04 -40.52
C LYS A 31 -9.49 27.86 -41.76
N ALA A 32 -9.33 26.63 -42.27
CA ALA A 32 -8.46 26.27 -43.39
C ALA A 32 -6.96 26.65 -43.18
N LEU A 33 -6.52 26.82 -41.91
CA LEU A 33 -5.13 27.09 -41.54
C LEU A 33 -4.38 25.76 -41.33
N TYR A 34 -4.27 24.96 -42.38
CA TYR A 34 -3.80 23.58 -42.33
C TYR A 34 -2.32 23.47 -41.91
N ARG A 35 -1.46 24.37 -42.39
CA ARG A 35 -0.01 24.37 -42.03
C ARG A 35 0.20 24.67 -40.54
N GLU A 36 -0.54 25.60 -39.99
CA GLU A 36 -0.49 25.98 -38.59
C GLU A 36 -0.99 24.83 -37.71
N SER A 37 -2.12 24.20 -38.09
CA SER A 37 -2.65 23.02 -37.43
C SER A 37 -1.66 21.87 -37.39
N TYR A 38 -0.99 21.58 -38.53
CA TYR A 38 0.03 20.57 -38.63
C TYR A 38 1.19 20.81 -37.63
N ARG A 39 1.70 22.06 -37.54
CA ARG A 39 2.73 22.43 -36.57
C ARG A 39 2.29 22.23 -35.13
N VAL A 40 1.03 22.54 -34.79
CA VAL A 40 0.47 22.31 -33.45
C VAL A 40 0.36 20.83 -33.15
N LEU A 41 -0.09 20.01 -34.09
CA LEU A 41 -0.17 18.56 -33.92
C LEU A 41 1.20 17.89 -33.75
N LEU A 42 2.24 18.36 -34.46
CA LEU A 42 3.62 17.86 -34.23
C LEU A 42 4.15 18.19 -32.82
N LYS A 43 3.76 19.34 -32.24
CA LYS A 43 4.06 19.64 -30.83
C LYS A 43 3.30 18.71 -29.89
N ALA A 44 2.02 18.47 -30.17
CA ALA A 44 1.18 17.56 -29.41
C ALA A 44 1.71 16.13 -29.45
N GLU A 45 2.16 15.65 -30.62
CA GLU A 45 2.81 14.34 -30.80
C GLU A 45 4.01 14.16 -29.85
N LYS A 46 4.95 15.11 -29.85
CA LYS A 46 6.13 15.06 -28.98
C LYS A 46 5.77 14.95 -27.49
N ILE A 47 4.76 15.72 -27.05
CA ILE A 47 4.29 15.66 -25.67
C ILE A 47 3.61 14.32 -25.37
N ALA A 48 2.78 13.83 -26.28
CA ALA A 48 2.07 12.56 -26.12
C ALA A 48 3.05 11.36 -26.05
N GLU A 49 4.06 11.34 -26.91
CA GLU A 49 5.11 10.32 -26.90
C GLU A 49 5.96 10.41 -25.62
N ARG A 50 6.37 11.62 -25.23
CA ARG A 50 7.20 11.87 -24.04
C ARG A 50 6.55 11.38 -22.75
N HIS A 51 5.23 11.50 -22.63
CA HIS A 51 4.47 11.19 -21.41
C HIS A 51 3.65 9.88 -21.50
N ASP A 52 3.92 9.03 -22.48
CA ASP A 52 3.20 7.76 -22.69
C ASP A 52 1.66 7.93 -22.75
N PHE A 53 1.19 9.01 -23.40
CA PHE A 53 -0.25 9.23 -23.63
C PHE A 53 -0.73 8.49 -24.90
N HIS A 54 -0.53 7.18 -24.92
CA HIS A 54 -0.69 6.31 -26.08
C HIS A 54 -2.01 6.49 -26.83
N VAL A 55 -3.14 6.63 -26.11
CA VAL A 55 -4.46 6.83 -26.74
C VAL A 55 -4.54 8.19 -27.43
N LEU A 56 -3.97 9.25 -26.83
CA LEU A 56 -3.92 10.56 -27.46
C LEU A 56 -2.96 10.58 -28.64
N SER A 57 -1.88 9.79 -28.59
CA SER A 57 -0.98 9.62 -29.75
C SER A 57 -1.73 9.06 -30.95
N LEU A 58 -2.60 8.08 -30.79
CA LEU A 58 -3.41 7.55 -31.91
C LEU A 58 -4.34 8.61 -32.51
N ASP A 59 -5.04 9.39 -31.67
CA ASP A 59 -5.89 10.48 -32.15
C ASP A 59 -5.09 11.56 -32.91
N ILE A 60 -3.89 11.89 -32.40
CA ILE A 60 -2.99 12.83 -33.09
C ILE A 60 -2.56 12.28 -34.45
N TYR A 61 -2.18 11.02 -34.53
CA TYR A 61 -1.79 10.38 -35.79
C TYR A 61 -2.92 10.37 -36.82
N ASP A 62 -4.16 10.09 -36.39
CA ASP A 62 -5.33 10.13 -37.28
C ASP A 62 -5.56 11.55 -37.83
N ARG A 63 -5.38 12.58 -37.02
CA ARG A 63 -5.48 13.99 -37.46
C ARG A 63 -4.36 14.38 -38.42
N LEU A 64 -3.13 13.93 -38.14
CA LEU A 64 -1.98 14.16 -39.00
C LEU A 64 -2.19 13.49 -40.38
N LEU A 65 -2.72 12.28 -40.44
CA LEU A 65 -3.04 11.60 -41.69
C LEU A 65 -4.07 12.36 -42.53
N ARG A 66 -5.14 12.90 -41.90
CA ARG A 66 -6.16 13.71 -42.62
C ARG A 66 -5.55 14.98 -43.19
N LEU A 67 -4.74 15.73 -42.40
CA LEU A 67 -4.10 16.96 -42.86
C LEU A 67 -3.08 16.72 -43.96
N ASN A 68 -2.45 15.59 -43.94
CA ASN A 68 -1.43 15.21 -44.90
C ASN A 68 -2.01 15.13 -46.34
N TYR A 69 -3.22 14.61 -46.46
CA TYR A 69 -3.96 14.53 -47.71
C TYR A 69 -4.13 15.91 -48.38
N ASP A 70 -4.30 16.96 -47.56
CA ASP A 70 -4.53 18.33 -48.03
C ASP A 70 -3.22 19.14 -48.27
N LEU A 71 -2.08 18.68 -47.75
CA LEU A 71 -0.85 19.43 -47.67
C LEU A 71 0.32 18.92 -48.56
N LEU A 72 0.34 17.65 -48.90
CA LEU A 72 1.47 17.00 -49.58
C LEU A 72 1.14 16.56 -50.99
N ALA A 73 2.16 16.47 -51.83
CA ALA A 73 2.07 15.84 -53.16
C ALA A 73 1.86 14.33 -53.02
N ASP A 74 1.27 13.66 -54.01
CA ASP A 74 0.86 12.26 -53.99
C ASP A 74 1.96 11.27 -53.56
N ASN A 75 3.19 11.43 -54.03
CA ASN A 75 4.29 10.55 -53.67
C ASN A 75 4.77 10.74 -52.21
N GLU A 76 4.76 11.97 -51.70
CA GLU A 76 5.12 12.30 -50.33
C GLU A 76 4.03 11.82 -49.35
N THR A 77 2.76 11.90 -49.75
CA THR A 77 1.60 11.42 -48.98
C THR A 77 1.72 9.91 -48.66
N THR A 78 2.12 9.11 -49.64
CA THR A 78 2.28 7.65 -49.46
C THR A 78 3.40 7.34 -48.45
N THR A 79 4.57 7.98 -48.58
CA THR A 79 5.72 7.79 -47.68
C THR A 79 5.37 8.17 -46.24
N TYR A 80 4.74 9.33 -46.07
CA TYR A 80 4.30 9.82 -44.75
C TYR A 80 3.25 8.90 -44.11
N SER A 81 2.27 8.42 -44.90
CA SER A 81 1.25 7.51 -44.41
C SER A 81 1.86 6.19 -43.91
N LEU A 82 2.89 5.67 -44.57
CA LEU A 82 3.62 4.48 -44.12
C LEU A 82 4.40 4.73 -42.82
N GLU A 83 4.98 5.91 -42.65
CA GLU A 83 5.66 6.31 -41.41
C GLU A 83 4.66 6.37 -40.25
N ILE A 84 3.52 7.06 -40.41
CA ILE A 84 2.49 7.17 -39.39
C ILE A 84 1.91 5.81 -39.07
N TYR A 85 1.66 4.94 -40.06
CA TYR A 85 1.23 3.58 -39.83
C TYR A 85 2.23 2.81 -38.96
N GLY A 86 3.51 2.95 -39.22
CA GLY A 86 4.57 2.36 -38.39
C GLY A 86 4.53 2.85 -36.92
N LYS A 87 4.29 4.16 -36.70
CA LYS A 87 4.11 4.74 -35.36
C LYS A 87 2.84 4.20 -34.67
N GLN A 88 1.72 4.17 -35.37
CA GLN A 88 0.45 3.61 -34.84
C GLN A 88 0.62 2.16 -34.41
N LYS A 89 1.27 1.32 -35.24
CA LYS A 89 1.54 -0.08 -34.93
C LYS A 89 2.34 -0.24 -33.64
N LYS A 90 3.38 0.60 -33.42
CA LYS A 90 4.16 0.61 -32.17
C LYS A 90 3.29 1.02 -30.97
N VAL A 91 2.41 2.00 -31.13
CA VAL A 91 1.53 2.47 -30.05
C VAL A 91 0.49 1.41 -29.71
N PHE A 92 -0.08 0.70 -30.69
CA PHE A 92 -0.98 -0.43 -30.40
C PHE A 92 -0.28 -1.53 -29.60
N ALA A 93 0.97 -1.88 -29.90
CA ALA A 93 1.74 -2.82 -29.11
C ALA A 93 1.93 -2.37 -27.66
N LYS A 94 2.25 -1.07 -27.44
CA LYS A 94 2.36 -0.48 -26.09
C LYS A 94 1.03 -0.53 -25.32
N ILE A 95 -0.08 -0.24 -26.01
CA ILE A 95 -1.43 -0.29 -25.40
C ILE A 95 -1.78 -1.73 -25.01
N ALA A 96 -1.52 -2.71 -25.89
CA ALA A 96 -1.80 -4.11 -25.64
C ALA A 96 -1.01 -4.64 -24.44
N GLU A 97 0.30 -4.36 -24.37
CA GLU A 97 1.15 -4.73 -23.24
C GLU A 97 0.62 -4.11 -21.92
N LEU A 98 0.31 -2.81 -21.93
CA LEU A 98 -0.19 -2.12 -20.75
C LEU A 98 -1.56 -2.63 -20.29
N ALA A 99 -2.44 -2.98 -21.23
CA ALA A 99 -3.74 -3.57 -20.94
C ALA A 99 -3.60 -4.94 -20.26
N GLU A 100 -2.72 -5.78 -20.78
CA GLU A 100 -2.42 -7.10 -20.20
C GLU A 100 -1.83 -6.98 -18.80
N LEU A 101 -0.84 -6.10 -18.57
CA LEU A 101 -0.28 -5.86 -17.23
C LEU A 101 -1.35 -5.37 -16.24
N LYS A 102 -2.31 -4.54 -16.68
CA LYS A 102 -3.44 -4.11 -15.84
C LYS A 102 -4.39 -5.27 -15.53
N TYR A 103 -4.66 -6.14 -16.50
CA TYR A 103 -5.46 -7.34 -16.30
C TYR A 103 -4.78 -8.27 -15.27
N LEU A 104 -3.50 -8.57 -15.43
CA LEU A 104 -2.74 -9.40 -14.50
C LEU A 104 -2.72 -8.81 -13.08
N ARG A 105 -2.65 -7.48 -12.96
CA ARG A 105 -2.78 -6.81 -11.65
C ARG A 105 -4.16 -7.04 -11.03
N ASN A 106 -5.23 -7.01 -11.82
CA ASN A 106 -6.57 -7.28 -11.30
C ASN A 106 -6.74 -8.75 -10.90
N VAL A 107 -6.16 -9.69 -11.66
CA VAL A 107 -6.09 -11.12 -11.27
C VAL A 107 -5.35 -11.27 -9.94
N TYR A 108 -4.19 -10.62 -9.78
CA TYR A 108 -3.47 -10.63 -8.50
C TYR A 108 -4.31 -10.07 -7.35
N ASN A 109 -5.00 -8.95 -7.55
CA ASN A 109 -5.86 -8.37 -6.53
C ASN A 109 -7.00 -9.32 -6.13
N SER A 110 -7.60 -10.02 -7.09
CA SER A 110 -8.62 -11.05 -6.81
C SER A 110 -8.05 -12.19 -5.96
N ILE A 111 -6.86 -12.69 -6.30
CA ILE A 111 -6.17 -13.73 -5.50
C ILE A 111 -5.85 -13.20 -4.09
N PHE A 112 -5.37 -11.97 -3.99
CA PHE A 112 -4.95 -11.38 -2.71
C PHE A 112 -6.13 -11.20 -1.73
N HIS A 113 -7.31 -10.83 -2.24
CA HIS A 113 -8.51 -10.60 -1.44
C HIS A 113 -9.46 -11.81 -1.37
N SER A 114 -9.08 -12.95 -1.96
CA SER A 114 -9.91 -14.15 -1.88
C SER A 114 -9.91 -14.75 -0.48
N GLU A 115 -11.01 -15.40 -0.12
CA GLU A 115 -11.17 -16.14 1.15
C GLU A 115 -10.55 -17.56 1.10
N GLU A 116 -9.87 -17.89 0.00
CA GLU A 116 -9.23 -19.19 -0.17
C GLU A 116 -8.09 -19.40 0.84
N PRO A 117 -7.79 -20.65 1.22
CA PRO A 117 -6.64 -20.99 2.06
C PRO A 117 -5.34 -20.39 1.53
N ASP A 118 -4.42 -20.01 2.42
CA ASP A 118 -3.19 -19.32 2.03
C ASP A 118 -2.34 -20.16 1.05
N GLU A 119 -2.29 -21.46 1.23
CA GLU A 119 -1.58 -22.39 0.33
C GLU A 119 -2.07 -22.28 -1.11
N ILE A 120 -3.40 -22.24 -1.32
CA ILE A 120 -4.02 -22.09 -2.65
C ILE A 120 -3.69 -20.70 -3.21
N ARG A 121 -3.78 -19.65 -2.41
CA ARG A 121 -3.43 -18.30 -2.83
C ARG A 121 -1.96 -18.20 -3.23
N GLN A 122 -1.06 -18.84 -2.48
CA GLN A 122 0.37 -18.87 -2.82
C GLN A 122 0.62 -19.63 -4.14
N GLN A 123 -0.04 -20.76 -4.36
CA GLN A 123 0.05 -21.51 -5.61
C GLN A 123 -0.41 -20.66 -6.81
N LYS A 124 -1.56 -19.97 -6.71
CA LYS A 124 -2.07 -19.08 -7.76
C LYS A 124 -1.12 -17.91 -8.04
N LYS A 125 -0.47 -17.34 -7.02
CA LYS A 125 0.55 -16.30 -7.18
C LYS A 125 1.78 -16.83 -7.94
N GLN A 126 2.23 -18.05 -7.64
CA GLN A 126 3.35 -18.66 -8.36
C GLN A 126 3.00 -18.94 -9.83
N GLU A 127 1.77 -19.37 -10.11
CA GLU A 127 1.30 -19.56 -11.48
C GLU A 127 1.25 -18.24 -12.24
N LEU A 128 0.78 -17.17 -11.60
CA LEU A 128 0.76 -15.83 -12.19
C LEU A 128 2.17 -15.34 -12.57
N LEU A 129 3.20 -15.64 -11.77
CA LEU A 129 4.59 -15.28 -12.06
C LEU A 129 5.17 -16.00 -13.30
N LYS A 130 4.55 -17.09 -13.78
CA LYS A 130 4.98 -17.77 -15.00
C LYS A 130 4.55 -17.04 -16.28
N HIS A 131 3.67 -16.05 -16.17
CA HIS A 131 3.21 -15.30 -17.34
C HIS A 131 4.39 -14.61 -18.07
N PRO A 132 4.44 -14.64 -19.42
CA PRO A 132 5.57 -14.09 -20.20
C PRO A 132 5.91 -12.65 -19.85
N LEU A 133 4.90 -11.79 -19.65
CA LEU A 133 5.10 -10.39 -19.27
C LEU A 133 5.65 -10.21 -17.85
N LEU A 134 5.68 -11.23 -17.00
CA LEU A 134 6.18 -11.18 -15.63
C LEU A 134 7.53 -11.86 -15.46
N GLN A 135 8.19 -12.29 -16.56
CA GLN A 135 9.53 -12.89 -16.49
C GLN A 135 10.58 -11.83 -16.11
N PRO A 136 11.69 -12.21 -15.43
CA PRO A 136 12.71 -11.29 -14.96
C PRO A 136 13.42 -10.48 -16.05
N ASP A 137 13.50 -11.02 -17.25
CA ASP A 137 14.19 -10.48 -18.43
C ASP A 137 13.25 -9.75 -19.40
N HIS A 138 11.98 -9.57 -19.03
CA HIS A 138 11.00 -8.89 -19.89
C HIS A 138 11.41 -7.44 -20.20
N GLN A 139 11.37 -7.08 -21.49
CA GLN A 139 11.68 -5.74 -22.02
C GLN A 139 10.37 -4.97 -22.23
N PHE A 140 10.20 -3.87 -21.51
CA PHE A 140 8.97 -3.07 -21.62
C PHE A 140 8.98 -2.18 -22.85
N LEU A 141 7.80 -2.01 -23.45
CA LEU A 141 7.61 -1.14 -24.62
C LEU A 141 7.44 0.33 -24.22
N SER A 142 7.18 0.65 -22.94
CA SER A 142 7.00 2.02 -22.46
C SER A 142 7.41 2.18 -20.98
N TYR A 143 7.65 3.43 -20.56
CA TYR A 143 7.92 3.75 -19.15
C TYR A 143 6.78 3.27 -18.23
N LYS A 144 5.51 3.51 -18.63
CA LYS A 144 4.34 3.07 -17.87
C LYS A 144 4.27 1.56 -17.73
N ALA A 145 4.59 0.81 -18.78
CA ALA A 145 4.63 -0.66 -18.72
C ALA A 145 5.66 -1.13 -17.69
N GLY A 146 6.86 -0.53 -17.68
CA GLY A 146 7.87 -0.81 -16.66
C GLY A 146 7.39 -0.55 -15.24
N VAL A 147 6.70 0.58 -15.00
CA VAL A 147 6.10 0.89 -13.69
C VAL A 147 5.09 -0.19 -13.27
N TYR A 148 4.18 -0.60 -14.17
CA TYR A 148 3.18 -1.64 -13.88
C TYR A 148 3.82 -3.01 -13.64
N TYR A 149 4.80 -3.38 -14.45
CA TYR A 149 5.54 -4.63 -14.33
C TYR A 149 6.24 -4.75 -12.98
N TYR A 150 7.12 -3.81 -12.65
CA TYR A 150 7.88 -3.86 -11.40
C TYR A 150 6.96 -3.80 -10.18
N HIS A 151 5.91 -2.98 -10.24
CA HIS A 151 4.96 -2.87 -9.14
C HIS A 151 4.20 -4.17 -8.92
N LEU A 152 3.70 -4.81 -9.99
CA LEU A 152 2.97 -6.06 -9.88
C LEU A 152 3.87 -7.20 -9.43
N ARG A 153 5.02 -7.39 -10.09
CA ARG A 153 5.99 -8.42 -9.74
C ARG A 153 6.49 -8.26 -8.30
N GLY A 154 6.86 -7.05 -7.90
CA GLY A 154 7.27 -6.75 -6.54
C GLY A 154 6.20 -7.10 -5.50
N ARG A 155 4.92 -6.76 -5.76
CA ARG A 155 3.80 -7.11 -4.87
C ARG A 155 3.57 -8.61 -4.75
N ILE A 156 3.70 -9.37 -5.82
CA ILE A 156 3.57 -10.83 -5.77
C ILE A 156 4.70 -11.42 -4.92
N LEU A 157 5.93 -10.99 -5.14
CA LEU A 157 7.11 -11.51 -4.47
C LEU A 157 7.17 -11.13 -2.99
N MET A 158 6.91 -9.86 -2.63
CA MET A 158 6.93 -9.41 -1.23
C MET A 158 5.89 -10.12 -0.34
N ASN A 159 4.80 -10.61 -0.93
CA ASN A 159 3.78 -11.42 -0.27
C ASN A 159 4.03 -12.93 -0.47
N GLY A 160 5.25 -13.31 -0.81
CA GLY A 160 5.68 -14.69 -0.90
C GLY A 160 5.90 -15.33 0.48
N SER A 161 5.87 -16.66 0.52
CA SER A 161 5.98 -17.44 1.76
C SER A 161 7.41 -17.54 2.31
N THR A 162 8.44 -17.18 1.54
CA THR A 162 9.84 -17.33 1.95
C THR A 162 10.57 -16.00 2.00
N ASP A 163 11.57 -15.88 2.90
CA ASP A 163 12.41 -14.68 2.99
C ASP A 163 13.19 -14.42 1.69
N GLN A 164 13.55 -15.48 0.93
CA GLN A 164 14.16 -15.34 -0.41
C GLN A 164 13.23 -14.59 -1.37
N LYS A 165 11.94 -14.96 -1.44
CA LYS A 165 10.97 -14.26 -2.30
C LYS A 165 10.75 -12.82 -1.87
N LYS A 166 10.72 -12.56 -0.57
CA LYS A 166 10.64 -11.19 -0.04
C LYS A 166 11.87 -10.38 -0.43
N GLN A 167 13.08 -10.99 -0.40
CA GLN A 167 14.31 -10.35 -0.87
C GLN A 167 14.24 -10.03 -2.37
N GLU A 168 13.76 -10.95 -3.21
CA GLU A 168 13.53 -10.68 -4.64
C GLU A 168 12.48 -9.56 -4.85
N GLY A 169 11.45 -9.51 -4.00
CA GLY A 169 10.45 -8.44 -3.98
C GLY A 169 11.07 -7.09 -3.64
N TYR A 170 11.92 -7.04 -2.62
CA TYR A 170 12.69 -5.86 -2.23
C TYR A 170 13.54 -5.33 -3.40
N GLU A 171 14.31 -6.20 -4.04
CA GLU A 171 15.14 -5.85 -5.20
C GLU A 171 14.30 -5.36 -6.39
N THR A 172 13.12 -5.97 -6.59
CA THR A 172 12.19 -5.56 -7.63
C THR A 172 11.65 -4.15 -7.37
N PHE A 173 11.33 -3.80 -6.12
CA PHE A 173 10.92 -2.44 -5.76
C PHE A 173 12.06 -1.43 -5.84
N LEU A 174 13.30 -1.81 -5.53
CA LEU A 174 14.48 -0.96 -5.78
C LEU A 174 14.60 -0.63 -7.28
N LYS A 175 14.44 -1.64 -8.15
CA LYS A 175 14.42 -1.44 -9.61
C LYS A 175 13.26 -0.53 -10.05
N LEU A 176 12.07 -0.64 -9.41
CA LEU A 176 10.94 0.25 -9.68
C LEU A 176 11.28 1.69 -9.35
N VAL A 177 11.80 1.95 -8.15
CA VAL A 177 12.18 3.29 -7.71
C VAL A 177 13.24 3.87 -8.64
N ALA A 178 14.29 3.10 -8.95
CA ALA A 178 15.34 3.52 -9.89
C ALA A 178 14.79 3.77 -11.30
N HIS A 179 13.86 2.93 -11.79
CA HIS A 179 13.20 3.14 -13.09
C HIS A 179 12.43 4.46 -13.13
N MET A 180 11.73 4.80 -12.04
CA MET A 180 10.95 6.03 -11.96
C MET A 180 11.84 7.28 -11.83
N GLU A 181 12.95 7.19 -11.12
CA GLU A 181 13.90 8.30 -10.90
C GLU A 181 14.77 8.65 -12.11
N ARG A 182 14.87 7.77 -13.11
CA ARG A 182 15.59 8.05 -14.35
C ARG A 182 15.05 9.24 -15.13
N ASP A 183 13.78 9.56 -14.93
CA ASP A 183 13.08 10.61 -15.65
C ASP A 183 12.27 11.50 -14.71
N PRO A 184 12.83 12.64 -14.26
CA PRO A 184 12.17 13.53 -13.31
C PRO A 184 10.86 14.12 -13.82
N GLU A 185 10.66 14.28 -15.14
CA GLU A 185 9.39 14.79 -15.68
C GLU A 185 8.30 13.74 -15.65
N LEU A 186 8.60 12.49 -16.01
CA LEU A 186 7.69 11.37 -15.90
C LEU A 186 7.39 11.03 -14.43
N LEU A 187 8.38 11.20 -13.55
CA LEU A 187 8.20 11.04 -12.12
C LEU A 187 7.16 12.02 -11.57
N LYS A 188 7.22 13.31 -11.93
CA LYS A 188 6.25 14.33 -11.48
C LYS A 188 4.81 13.96 -11.82
N VAL A 189 4.55 13.40 -13.00
CA VAL A 189 3.19 12.98 -13.38
C VAL A 189 2.76 11.63 -12.79
N SER A 190 3.66 10.89 -12.16
CA SER A 190 3.44 9.58 -11.54
C SER A 190 3.75 9.52 -10.04
N LEU A 191 3.78 10.66 -9.34
CA LEU A 191 4.11 10.76 -7.91
C LEU A 191 3.29 9.81 -7.02
N ILE A 192 2.02 9.57 -7.33
CA ILE A 192 1.18 8.62 -6.58
C ILE A 192 1.77 7.20 -6.66
N ASN A 193 2.21 6.77 -7.85
CA ASN A 193 2.84 5.46 -8.02
C ASN A 193 4.20 5.40 -7.32
N TYR A 194 4.97 6.47 -7.38
CA TYR A 194 6.27 6.59 -6.74
C TYR A 194 6.17 6.50 -5.21
N THR A 195 5.26 7.29 -4.61
CA THR A 195 5.01 7.20 -3.16
C THR A 195 4.52 5.81 -2.73
N THR A 196 3.78 5.13 -3.61
CA THR A 196 3.33 3.75 -3.35
C THR A 196 4.49 2.75 -3.48
N ALA A 197 5.39 2.95 -4.44
CA ALA A 197 6.59 2.12 -4.59
C ALA A 197 7.50 2.22 -3.36
N ILE A 198 7.78 3.44 -2.88
CA ILE A 198 8.57 3.65 -1.66
C ILE A 198 7.86 3.03 -0.45
N ASN A 199 6.55 3.24 -0.29
CA ASN A 199 5.80 2.63 0.81
C ASN A 199 5.88 1.09 0.82
N ASN A 200 5.79 0.45 -0.34
CA ASN A 200 5.94 -1.00 -0.44
C ASN A 200 7.38 -1.45 -0.13
N LEU A 201 8.37 -0.64 -0.54
CA LEU A 201 9.77 -0.90 -0.24
C LEU A 201 10.04 -0.80 1.27
N VAL A 202 9.50 0.21 1.97
CA VAL A 202 9.54 0.31 3.43
C VAL A 202 8.91 -0.92 4.09
N PHE A 203 7.74 -1.33 3.62
CA PHE A 203 7.04 -2.48 4.19
C PHE A 203 7.86 -3.77 4.08
N VAL A 204 8.42 -4.06 2.91
CA VAL A 204 9.25 -5.26 2.73
C VAL A 204 10.58 -5.16 3.47
N SER A 205 11.16 -3.96 3.62
CA SER A 205 12.35 -3.72 4.44
C SER A 205 12.12 -4.09 5.90
N HIS A 206 10.99 -3.69 6.48
CA HIS A 206 10.61 -4.08 7.84
C HIS A 206 10.49 -5.61 7.99
N GLN A 207 9.89 -6.31 7.01
CA GLN A 207 9.79 -7.77 7.06
C GLN A 207 11.16 -8.46 7.04
N LEU A 208 12.12 -7.91 6.28
CA LEU A 208 13.48 -8.42 6.14
C LEU A 208 14.42 -7.97 7.28
N GLY A 209 13.97 -7.11 8.19
CA GLY A 209 14.79 -6.55 9.27
C GLY A 209 15.77 -5.45 8.81
N LYS A 210 15.58 -4.88 7.63
CA LYS A 210 16.38 -3.77 7.08
C LYS A 210 15.87 -2.43 7.60
N TYR A 211 16.03 -2.20 8.90
CA TYR A 211 15.38 -1.08 9.58
C TYR A 211 16.02 0.28 9.26
N GLU A 212 17.34 0.35 9.11
CA GLU A 212 18.02 1.60 8.76
C GLU A 212 17.63 2.05 7.34
N GLU A 213 17.66 1.12 6.37
CA GLU A 213 17.21 1.41 5.01
C GLU A 213 15.72 1.83 4.97
N SER A 214 14.89 1.25 5.86
CA SER A 214 13.50 1.64 5.95
C SER A 214 13.32 3.06 6.47
N LEU A 215 14.16 3.51 7.39
CA LEU A 215 14.13 4.87 7.94
C LEU A 215 14.52 5.89 6.85
N ASP A 216 15.60 5.63 6.10
CA ASP A 216 16.01 6.46 4.97
C ASP A 216 14.89 6.61 3.91
N LEU A 217 14.18 5.51 3.65
CA LEU A 217 13.04 5.51 2.72
C LEU A 217 11.84 6.30 3.25
N ILE A 218 11.57 6.25 4.55
CA ILE A 218 10.52 7.05 5.20
C ILE A 218 10.88 8.55 5.12
N ASP A 219 12.13 8.91 5.35
CA ASP A 219 12.60 10.28 5.25
C ASP A 219 12.56 10.76 3.78
N LYS A 220 12.95 9.92 2.82
CA LYS A 220 12.78 10.17 1.39
C LYS A 220 11.30 10.41 1.03
N LEU A 221 10.38 9.62 1.58
CA LEU A 221 8.95 9.79 1.38
C LEU A 221 8.45 11.12 1.96
N SER A 222 8.92 11.50 3.15
CA SER A 222 8.54 12.74 3.82
C SER A 222 9.06 14.01 3.12
N ALA A 223 10.17 13.89 2.37
CA ALA A 223 10.78 14.99 1.63
C ALA A 223 10.07 15.31 0.28
N ILE A 224 9.13 14.47 -0.16
CA ILE A 224 8.41 14.70 -1.43
C ILE A 224 7.52 15.93 -1.32
N GLN A 225 7.81 16.92 -2.18
CA GLN A 225 7.02 18.15 -2.29
C GLN A 225 6.01 18.05 -3.43
N THR A 226 4.80 18.53 -3.21
CA THR A 226 3.72 18.57 -4.22
C THR A 226 2.69 19.62 -3.85
N ASP A 227 2.15 20.33 -4.84
CA ASP A 227 1.06 21.30 -4.67
C ASP A 227 -0.33 20.61 -4.62
N ASN A 228 -0.37 19.31 -4.81
CA ASN A 228 -1.58 18.52 -4.75
C ASN A 228 -1.91 18.14 -3.31
N ASN A 229 -2.86 18.85 -2.68
CA ASN A 229 -3.28 18.65 -1.29
C ASN A 229 -3.68 17.18 -1.01
N TYR A 230 -4.41 16.54 -1.94
CA TYR A 230 -4.76 15.11 -1.79
C TYR A 230 -3.53 14.23 -1.69
N LEU A 231 -2.53 14.46 -2.55
CA LEU A 231 -1.29 13.68 -2.52
C LEU A 231 -0.47 13.98 -1.26
N GLN A 232 -0.43 15.24 -0.79
CA GLN A 232 0.22 15.59 0.48
C GLN A 232 -0.37 14.78 1.65
N PHE A 233 -1.71 14.70 1.75
CA PHE A 233 -2.37 13.85 2.77
C PHE A 233 -2.01 12.37 2.63
N ARG A 234 -1.99 11.83 1.38
CA ARG A 234 -1.61 10.43 1.14
C ARG A 234 -0.15 10.14 1.51
N ILE A 235 0.76 11.09 1.29
CA ILE A 235 2.16 10.98 1.73
C ILE A 235 2.23 10.99 3.25
N LYS A 236 1.55 11.93 3.91
CA LYS A 236 1.51 12.03 5.37
C LYS A 236 1.01 10.75 6.03
N GLU A 237 -0.07 10.16 5.53
CA GLU A 237 -0.57 8.86 6.00
C GLU A 237 0.51 7.77 5.94
N LYS A 238 1.20 7.66 4.79
CA LYS A 238 2.26 6.66 4.62
C LYS A 238 3.42 6.90 5.58
N VAL A 239 3.85 8.15 5.75
CA VAL A 239 4.92 8.51 6.69
C VAL A 239 4.55 8.14 8.11
N ILE A 240 3.34 8.49 8.58
CA ILE A 240 2.87 8.20 9.93
C ILE A 240 2.84 6.68 10.19
N VAL A 241 2.14 5.90 9.34
CA VAL A 241 2.02 4.45 9.54
C VAL A 241 3.39 3.76 9.51
N ASN A 242 4.26 4.17 8.58
CA ASN A 242 5.59 3.56 8.47
C ASN A 242 6.50 3.92 9.66
N LYS A 243 6.44 5.15 10.20
CA LYS A 243 7.18 5.52 11.42
C LYS A 243 6.66 4.77 12.64
N LEU A 244 5.36 4.63 12.81
CA LEU A 244 4.79 3.84 13.89
C LEU A 244 5.22 2.36 13.78
N ALA A 245 5.14 1.78 12.59
CA ALA A 245 5.62 0.43 12.34
C ALA A 245 7.13 0.28 12.63
N TYR A 246 7.95 1.24 12.22
CA TYR A 246 9.37 1.26 12.54
C TYR A 246 9.63 1.18 14.04
N TYR A 247 8.93 1.99 14.87
CA TYR A 247 9.08 1.95 16.32
C TYR A 247 8.66 0.60 16.93
N LEU A 248 7.61 -0.01 16.40
CA LEU A 248 7.17 -1.34 16.83
C LEU A 248 8.19 -2.42 16.45
N PHE A 249 8.63 -2.48 15.19
CA PHE A 249 9.60 -3.47 14.71
C PHE A 249 10.98 -3.36 15.37
N THR A 250 11.42 -2.15 15.72
CA THR A 250 12.71 -1.90 16.38
C THR A 250 12.61 -1.90 17.90
N GLN A 251 11.41 -2.13 18.45
CA GLN A 251 11.13 -2.11 19.90
C GLN A 251 11.48 -0.77 20.57
N LYS A 252 11.53 0.32 19.81
CA LYS A 252 11.73 1.68 20.30
C LYS A 252 10.42 2.28 20.80
N HIS A 253 9.76 1.59 21.75
CA HIS A 253 8.40 1.88 22.16
C HIS A 253 8.22 3.26 22.80
N LYS A 254 9.23 3.72 23.60
CA LYS A 254 9.19 5.06 24.23
C LYS A 254 9.27 6.19 23.21
N GLU A 255 10.14 6.03 22.20
CA GLU A 255 10.26 6.98 21.09
C GLU A 255 8.97 6.96 20.23
N GLY A 256 8.37 5.78 20.06
CA GLY A 256 7.08 5.64 19.39
C GLY A 256 5.97 6.39 20.13
N VAL A 257 5.90 6.31 21.46
CA VAL A 257 4.94 7.08 22.26
C VAL A 257 5.21 8.60 22.15
N ALA A 258 6.46 9.02 22.23
CA ALA A 258 6.81 10.43 22.03
C ALA A 258 6.44 10.94 20.62
N TYR A 259 6.47 10.08 19.61
CA TYR A 259 5.98 10.40 18.26
C TYR A 259 4.46 10.50 18.22
N ILE A 260 3.72 9.59 18.88
CA ILE A 260 2.25 9.68 19.00
C ILE A 260 1.83 11.03 19.58
N GLU A 261 2.45 11.47 20.68
CA GLU A 261 2.12 12.73 21.35
C GLU A 261 2.24 13.97 20.44
N LYS A 262 3.11 13.89 19.42
CA LYS A 262 3.26 14.96 18.41
C LYS A 262 2.16 14.96 17.35
N ILE A 263 1.60 13.79 17.01
CA ILE A 263 0.68 13.65 15.87
C ILE A 263 -0.76 13.40 16.28
N GLU A 264 -1.02 12.96 17.52
CA GLU A 264 -2.33 12.53 18.02
C GLU A 264 -3.40 13.58 17.78
N LYS A 265 -3.16 14.82 18.25
CA LYS A 265 -4.13 15.92 18.15
C LYS A 265 -4.56 16.15 16.72
N GLU A 266 -3.61 16.30 15.83
CA GLU A 266 -3.90 16.54 14.41
C GLU A 266 -4.63 15.36 13.76
N LEU A 267 -4.25 14.13 14.11
CA LEU A 267 -4.87 12.93 13.57
C LEU A 267 -6.32 12.80 14.00
N LEU A 268 -6.63 13.05 15.26
CA LEU A 268 -7.99 12.94 15.81
C LEU A 268 -8.90 14.10 15.34
N GLU A 269 -8.39 15.33 15.28
CA GLU A 269 -9.16 16.49 14.83
C GLU A 269 -9.48 16.47 13.33
N ASN A 270 -8.68 15.76 12.53
CA ASN A 270 -8.82 15.69 11.07
C ASN A 270 -9.20 14.28 10.57
N GLU A 271 -9.82 13.46 11.40
CA GLU A 271 -10.21 12.08 11.05
C GLU A 271 -10.87 11.97 9.68
N ALA A 272 -11.82 12.86 9.37
CA ALA A 272 -12.57 12.85 8.12
C ALA A 272 -11.74 13.06 6.84
N LEU A 273 -10.52 13.61 6.96
CA LEU A 273 -9.61 13.84 5.84
C LEU A 273 -8.74 12.60 5.55
N PHE A 274 -8.58 11.73 6.53
CA PHE A 274 -7.77 10.53 6.43
C PHE A 274 -8.57 9.33 5.89
N ASN A 275 -7.86 8.39 5.27
CA ASN A 275 -8.47 7.13 4.88
C ASN A 275 -8.78 6.27 6.12
N ASN A 276 -9.99 5.70 6.20
CA ASN A 276 -10.41 4.89 7.34
C ASN A 276 -9.44 3.76 7.67
N SER A 277 -8.91 3.06 6.66
CA SER A 277 -7.93 1.98 6.89
C SER A 277 -6.63 2.48 7.50
N PHE A 278 -6.17 3.67 7.07
CA PHE A 278 -5.01 4.33 7.66
C PHE A 278 -5.29 4.75 9.10
N PHE A 279 -6.42 5.41 9.35
CA PHE A 279 -6.78 5.90 10.66
C PHE A 279 -6.83 4.76 11.68
N ILE A 280 -7.53 3.68 11.35
CA ILE A 280 -7.64 2.49 12.21
C ILE A 280 -6.29 1.81 12.43
N ALA A 281 -5.44 1.70 11.40
CA ALA A 281 -4.09 1.15 11.55
C ALA A 281 -3.20 2.02 12.44
N SER A 282 -3.41 3.34 12.45
CA SER A 282 -2.70 4.25 13.34
C SER A 282 -3.16 4.07 14.80
N LEU A 283 -4.47 3.97 15.05
CA LEU A 283 -5.02 3.68 16.38
C LEU A 283 -4.54 2.32 16.91
N ASP A 284 -4.45 1.32 16.05
CA ASP A 284 -3.92 -0.01 16.40
C ASP A 284 -2.46 0.08 16.85
N SER A 285 -1.63 0.80 16.09
CA SER A 285 -0.24 1.06 16.47
C SER A 285 -0.12 1.86 17.79
N PHE A 286 -1.02 2.84 18.02
CA PHE A 286 -1.07 3.58 19.28
C PHE A 286 -1.40 2.65 20.45
N THR A 287 -2.39 1.77 20.27
CA THR A 287 -2.78 0.78 21.26
C THR A 287 -1.62 -0.12 21.65
N MET A 288 -0.89 -0.65 20.64
CA MET A 288 0.29 -1.49 20.87
C MET A 288 1.42 -0.75 21.60
N LEU A 289 1.79 0.44 21.14
CA LEU A 289 2.89 1.23 21.70
C LEU A 289 2.61 1.62 23.15
N TYR A 290 1.41 2.10 23.47
CA TYR A 290 1.03 2.42 24.85
C TYR A 290 0.98 1.16 25.74
N PHE A 291 0.51 0.02 25.23
CA PHE A 291 0.53 -1.23 25.97
C PHE A 291 1.98 -1.65 26.31
N MET A 292 2.89 -1.58 25.35
CA MET A 292 4.28 -2.02 25.53
C MET A 292 5.06 -1.17 26.54
N VAL A 293 4.71 0.10 26.71
CA VAL A 293 5.30 0.97 27.74
C VAL A 293 4.56 0.93 29.09
N GLY A 294 3.47 0.15 29.21
CA GLY A 294 2.69 0.01 30.44
C GLY A 294 1.62 1.09 30.67
N GLU A 295 1.38 1.96 29.70
CA GLU A 295 0.35 3.01 29.76
C GLU A 295 -1.03 2.45 29.37
N TYR A 296 -1.50 1.46 30.15
CA TYR A 296 -2.69 0.66 29.83
C TYR A 296 -3.97 1.48 29.71
N SER A 297 -4.12 2.54 30.48
CA SER A 297 -5.29 3.44 30.38
C SER A 297 -5.35 4.18 29.04
N LYS A 298 -4.20 4.63 28.52
CA LYS A 298 -4.12 5.24 27.18
C LYS A 298 -4.33 4.18 26.09
N SER A 299 -3.76 2.99 26.26
CA SER A 299 -4.00 1.85 25.36
C SER A 299 -5.50 1.51 25.29
N LEU A 300 -6.21 1.50 26.42
CA LEU A 300 -7.66 1.26 26.50
C LEU A 300 -8.46 2.33 25.73
N LYS A 301 -8.05 3.59 25.80
CA LYS A 301 -8.68 4.68 25.01
C LYS A 301 -8.72 4.33 23.53
N TYR A 302 -7.59 3.92 22.96
CA TYR A 302 -7.49 3.68 21.51
C TYR A 302 -8.12 2.36 21.07
N VAL A 303 -7.99 1.30 21.85
CA VAL A 303 -8.67 0.03 21.54
C VAL A 303 -10.18 0.19 21.53
N ASN A 304 -10.74 1.03 22.44
CA ASN A 304 -12.17 1.33 22.47
C ASN A 304 -12.61 2.13 21.24
N LEU A 305 -11.79 3.07 20.76
CA LEU A 305 -12.06 3.75 19.49
C LEU A 305 -12.13 2.74 18.34
N ILE A 306 -11.16 1.83 18.22
CA ILE A 306 -11.17 0.78 17.17
C ILE A 306 -12.45 -0.07 17.28
N LEU A 307 -12.78 -0.55 18.47
CA LEU A 307 -13.94 -1.42 18.69
C LEU A 307 -15.30 -0.72 18.49
N GLY A 308 -15.33 0.63 18.58
CA GLY A 308 -16.51 1.46 18.31
C GLY A 308 -16.82 1.64 16.82
N TYR A 309 -15.88 1.39 15.90
CA TYR A 309 -16.10 1.51 14.46
C TYR A 309 -16.98 0.37 13.92
N LYS A 310 -18.11 0.72 13.28
CA LYS A 310 -19.11 -0.25 12.81
C LYS A 310 -18.75 -0.98 11.53
N ASN A 311 -17.95 -0.38 10.64
CA ASN A 311 -17.65 -0.91 9.30
C ASN A 311 -16.13 -0.96 9.05
N ILE A 312 -15.42 -1.77 9.83
CA ILE A 312 -13.97 -1.96 9.61
C ILE A 312 -13.78 -3.00 8.51
N MET A 313 -13.19 -2.58 7.39
CA MET A 313 -12.77 -3.48 6.30
C MET A 313 -11.58 -4.39 6.71
N ARG A 314 -10.92 -4.10 7.83
CA ARG A 314 -9.75 -4.79 8.37
C ARG A 314 -10.17 -5.69 9.54
N SER A 315 -10.73 -6.85 9.23
CA SER A 315 -11.13 -7.85 10.24
C SER A 315 -9.96 -8.34 11.10
N ASP A 316 -8.76 -8.37 10.54
CA ASP A 316 -7.51 -8.69 11.25
C ASP A 316 -7.25 -7.74 12.43
N ILE A 317 -7.37 -6.43 12.21
CA ILE A 317 -7.21 -5.43 13.29
C ILE A 317 -8.30 -5.58 14.35
N GLN A 318 -9.55 -5.84 13.94
CA GLN A 318 -10.62 -6.06 14.91
C GLN A 318 -10.39 -7.30 15.78
N CYS A 319 -9.98 -8.42 15.18
CA CYS A 319 -9.65 -9.63 15.92
C CYS A 319 -8.52 -9.38 16.94
N PHE A 320 -7.46 -8.70 16.49
CA PHE A 320 -6.35 -8.34 17.37
C PHE A 320 -6.79 -7.38 18.48
N ALA A 321 -7.52 -6.30 18.16
CA ALA A 321 -8.04 -5.35 19.14
C ALA A 321 -8.91 -6.01 20.22
N LYS A 322 -9.72 -7.01 19.86
CA LYS A 322 -10.51 -7.79 20.82
C LYS A 322 -9.64 -8.56 21.82
N VAL A 323 -8.56 -9.19 21.33
CA VAL A 323 -7.63 -9.92 22.21
C VAL A 323 -6.79 -8.95 23.05
N LEU A 324 -6.30 -7.87 22.45
CA LEU A 324 -5.54 -6.86 23.18
C LEU A 324 -6.39 -6.17 24.26
N ASN A 325 -7.70 -5.99 24.01
CA ASN A 325 -8.64 -5.50 25.02
C ASN A 325 -8.72 -6.40 26.26
N LEU A 326 -8.71 -7.73 26.08
CA LEU A 326 -8.60 -8.68 27.21
C LEU A 326 -7.31 -8.47 28.00
N MET A 327 -6.19 -8.34 27.31
CA MET A 327 -4.88 -8.14 27.95
C MET A 327 -4.85 -6.82 28.73
N ILE A 328 -5.38 -5.73 28.15
CA ILE A 328 -5.44 -4.41 28.79
C ILE A 328 -6.29 -4.45 30.06
N HIS A 329 -7.49 -5.04 30.01
CA HIS A 329 -8.36 -5.14 31.19
C HIS A 329 -7.74 -6.01 32.27
N TYR A 330 -7.00 -7.07 31.90
CA TYR A 330 -6.24 -7.88 32.85
C TYR A 330 -5.14 -7.07 33.56
N GLU A 331 -4.38 -6.26 32.80
CA GLU A 331 -3.34 -5.38 33.37
C GLU A 331 -3.92 -4.28 34.28
N LEU A 332 -5.09 -3.76 33.92
CA LEU A 332 -5.83 -2.77 34.74
C LEU A 332 -6.56 -3.39 35.94
N LYS A 333 -6.50 -4.73 36.11
CA LYS A 333 -7.19 -5.48 37.16
C LYS A 333 -8.72 -5.31 37.15
N ASN A 334 -9.30 -5.05 35.98
CA ASN A 334 -10.75 -4.91 35.77
C ASN A 334 -11.42 -6.26 35.62
N TYR A 335 -11.27 -7.13 36.62
CA TYR A 335 -11.68 -8.56 36.58
C TYR A 335 -13.19 -8.74 36.37
N ASP A 336 -14.01 -7.86 36.95
CA ASP A 336 -15.46 -7.91 36.81
C ASP A 336 -15.95 -7.78 35.38
N HIS A 337 -15.20 -7.09 34.53
CA HIS A 337 -15.53 -6.93 33.09
C HIS A 337 -14.92 -8.00 32.20
N LEU A 338 -13.88 -8.69 32.66
CA LEU A 338 -13.11 -9.62 31.81
C LEU A 338 -13.95 -10.83 31.36
N GLU A 339 -14.84 -11.38 32.16
CA GLU A 339 -15.70 -12.48 31.74
C GLU A 339 -16.65 -12.09 30.61
N TYR A 340 -17.25 -10.89 30.70
CA TYR A 340 -18.11 -10.37 29.65
C TYR A 340 -17.33 -10.12 28.35
N ILE A 341 -16.16 -9.48 28.45
CA ILE A 341 -15.28 -9.19 27.29
C ILE A 341 -14.80 -10.50 26.66
N LEU A 342 -14.43 -11.48 27.46
CA LEU A 342 -13.99 -12.80 27.00
C LEU A 342 -15.07 -13.49 26.16
N LYS A 343 -16.30 -13.56 26.68
CA LYS A 343 -17.45 -14.15 25.96
C LYS A 343 -17.76 -13.40 24.66
N SER A 344 -17.70 -12.07 24.70
CA SER A 344 -17.88 -11.23 23.49
C SER A 344 -16.78 -11.48 22.47
N THR A 345 -15.51 -11.58 22.90
CA THR A 345 -14.35 -11.86 22.05
C THR A 345 -14.45 -13.22 21.40
N GLU A 346 -14.79 -14.27 22.18
CA GLU A 346 -14.95 -15.63 21.66
C GLU A 346 -16.04 -15.70 20.59
N ASN A 347 -17.21 -15.11 20.86
CA ASN A 347 -18.32 -15.09 19.91
C ASN A 347 -17.92 -14.36 18.61
N PHE A 348 -17.17 -13.26 18.72
CA PHE A 348 -16.71 -12.50 17.57
C PHE A 348 -15.72 -13.32 16.73
N LEU A 349 -14.72 -13.92 17.37
CA LEU A 349 -13.70 -14.74 16.70
C LEU A 349 -14.31 -15.96 16.01
N THR A 350 -15.29 -16.62 16.66
CA THR A 350 -15.98 -17.79 16.08
C THR A 350 -16.75 -17.43 14.80
N LYS A 351 -17.36 -16.23 14.76
CA LYS A 351 -18.14 -15.78 13.59
C LYS A 351 -17.25 -15.40 12.39
N ASN A 352 -16.06 -14.93 12.63
CA ASN A 352 -15.24 -14.29 11.58
C ASN A 352 -14.23 -15.23 10.91
N ASN A 353 -14.06 -16.47 11.31
CA ASN A 353 -13.12 -17.48 10.74
C ASN A 353 -11.69 -16.98 10.41
N SER A 354 -11.36 -15.72 10.77
CA SER A 354 -10.15 -14.99 10.32
C SER A 354 -9.11 -14.84 11.45
N PHE A 355 -9.09 -15.74 12.41
CA PHE A 355 -8.23 -15.62 13.58
C PHE A 355 -7.04 -16.58 13.51
N GLY A 356 -5.85 -16.04 13.76
CA GLY A 356 -4.62 -16.81 13.87
C GLY A 356 -4.58 -17.70 15.11
N SER A 357 -3.57 -18.56 15.16
CA SER A 357 -3.39 -19.51 16.26
C SER A 357 -3.22 -18.83 17.62
N TYR A 358 -2.56 -17.65 17.65
CA TYR A 358 -2.35 -16.89 18.89
C TYR A 358 -3.65 -16.34 19.48
N HIS A 359 -4.65 -15.98 18.68
CA HIS A 359 -5.94 -15.53 19.19
C HIS A 359 -6.64 -16.64 19.98
N LYS A 360 -6.69 -17.87 19.43
CA LYS A 360 -7.26 -19.04 20.09
C LYS A 360 -6.53 -19.33 21.40
N LEU A 361 -5.21 -19.31 21.36
CA LEU A 361 -4.38 -19.58 22.51
C LEU A 361 -4.64 -18.57 23.65
N LEU A 362 -4.67 -17.27 23.33
CA LEU A 362 -4.90 -16.21 24.32
C LEU A 362 -6.32 -16.25 24.89
N VAL A 363 -7.34 -16.49 24.07
CA VAL A 363 -8.72 -16.67 24.58
C VAL A 363 -8.80 -17.87 25.53
N GLN A 364 -8.19 -19.01 25.16
CA GLN A 364 -8.16 -20.18 26.02
C GLN A 364 -7.39 -19.92 27.32
N PHE A 365 -6.27 -19.21 27.25
CA PHE A 365 -5.52 -18.79 28.42
C PHE A 365 -6.38 -17.95 29.37
N PHE A 366 -7.08 -16.92 28.87
CA PHE A 366 -7.94 -16.08 29.71
C PHE A 366 -9.11 -16.87 30.35
N LYS A 367 -9.67 -17.87 29.66
CA LYS A 367 -10.67 -18.77 30.26
C LYS A 367 -10.15 -19.50 31.49
N THR A 368 -8.90 -19.92 31.46
CA THR A 368 -8.33 -20.70 32.56
C THR A 368 -7.78 -19.84 33.67
N ILE A 369 -7.22 -18.66 33.36
CA ILE A 369 -6.60 -17.81 34.38
C ILE A 369 -7.59 -17.04 35.20
N LEU A 370 -8.77 -16.69 34.66
CA LEU A 370 -9.82 -15.99 35.41
C LEU A 370 -10.49 -16.86 36.51
N GLN A 371 -10.35 -18.17 36.39
CA GLN A 371 -10.88 -19.13 37.40
C GLN A 371 -9.82 -19.46 38.46
N GLU A 372 -8.62 -18.94 38.35
CA GLU A 372 -7.51 -19.30 39.21
C GLU A 372 -7.24 -18.20 40.24
N THR A 373 -7.15 -18.61 41.52
CA THR A 373 -6.85 -17.71 42.64
C THR A 373 -5.47 -17.95 43.24
N ASN A 374 -4.87 -19.12 42.94
CA ASN A 374 -3.56 -19.47 43.49
C ASN A 374 -2.44 -18.80 42.64
N SER A 375 -1.64 -17.95 43.29
CA SER A 375 -0.53 -17.22 42.65
C SER A 375 0.50 -18.14 41.96
N GLN A 376 0.80 -19.29 42.54
CA GLN A 376 1.73 -20.25 41.97
C GLN A 376 1.18 -20.92 40.69
N GLU A 377 -0.12 -21.28 40.72
CA GLU A 377 -0.76 -21.82 39.52
C GLU A 377 -0.93 -20.76 38.43
N ILE A 378 -1.23 -19.51 38.78
CA ILE A 378 -1.23 -18.38 37.83
C ILE A 378 0.15 -18.23 37.17
N LYS A 379 1.23 -18.25 37.97
CA LYS A 379 2.61 -18.19 37.47
C LYS A 379 2.93 -19.34 36.50
N LYS A 380 2.50 -20.57 36.85
CA LYS A 380 2.66 -21.75 36.00
C LYS A 380 1.92 -21.60 34.67
N LYS A 381 0.68 -21.10 34.69
CA LYS A 381 -0.10 -20.84 33.47
C LYS A 381 0.55 -19.81 32.54
N PHE A 382 1.16 -18.73 33.09
CA PHE A 382 1.93 -17.78 32.27
C PHE A 382 3.16 -18.42 31.64
N LYS A 383 3.86 -19.31 32.37
CA LYS A 383 4.99 -20.07 31.83
C LYS A 383 4.58 -21.02 30.70
N GLU A 384 3.44 -21.68 30.85
CA GLU A 384 2.87 -22.55 29.81
C GLU A 384 2.46 -21.74 28.58
N LEU A 385 1.82 -20.57 28.78
CA LEU A 385 1.48 -19.63 27.72
C LEU A 385 2.71 -19.19 26.94
N SER A 386 3.79 -18.77 27.64
CA SER A 386 5.04 -18.34 26.98
C SER A 386 5.64 -19.45 26.11
N LYS A 387 5.63 -20.71 26.60
CA LYS A 387 6.10 -21.86 25.81
C LYS A 387 5.24 -22.11 24.56
N ALA A 388 3.91 -22.01 24.69
CA ALA A 388 2.99 -22.22 23.58
C ALA A 388 3.13 -21.10 22.52
N LEU A 389 3.29 -19.84 22.97
CA LEU A 389 3.54 -18.70 22.11
C LEU A 389 4.85 -18.85 21.32
N ALA A 390 5.91 -19.39 21.96
CA ALA A 390 7.21 -19.63 21.29
C ALA A 390 7.12 -20.64 20.14
N VAL A 391 6.12 -21.52 20.13
CA VAL A 391 5.88 -22.44 18.99
C VAL A 391 5.17 -21.71 17.87
N ILE A 392 4.14 -20.92 18.19
CA ILE A 392 3.35 -20.16 17.21
C ILE A 392 4.22 -19.09 16.53
N GLU A 393 5.09 -18.39 17.26
CA GLU A 393 5.99 -17.36 16.75
C GLU A 393 6.86 -17.83 15.57
N LYS A 394 7.17 -19.13 15.52
CA LYS A 394 8.01 -19.72 14.47
C LYS A 394 7.25 -19.99 13.16
N THR A 395 5.92 -19.91 13.19
CA THR A 395 5.11 -20.13 11.98
C THR A 395 5.14 -18.90 11.08
N ASP A 396 5.32 -19.10 9.78
CA ASP A 396 5.41 -18.00 8.79
C ASP A 396 4.18 -17.11 8.79
N ALA A 397 3.00 -17.66 9.09
CA ALA A 397 1.74 -16.94 9.15
C ALA A 397 1.69 -15.89 10.27
N GLU A 398 2.32 -16.18 11.42
CA GLU A 398 2.22 -15.36 12.64
C GLU A 398 3.48 -14.52 12.90
N LYS A 399 4.61 -14.87 12.29
CA LYS A 399 5.94 -14.29 12.53
C LYS A 399 5.95 -12.75 12.51
N ILE A 400 5.21 -12.13 11.58
CA ILE A 400 5.16 -10.68 11.46
C ILE A 400 4.44 -10.05 12.66
N MET A 401 3.32 -10.65 13.09
CA MET A 401 2.56 -10.15 14.23
C MET A 401 3.38 -10.20 15.53
N PHE A 402 4.15 -11.26 15.74
CA PHE A 402 5.04 -11.37 16.89
C PHE A 402 6.21 -10.39 16.85
N LYS A 403 6.65 -9.98 15.66
CA LYS A 403 7.63 -8.88 15.53
C LYS A 403 7.03 -7.52 15.88
N LEU A 404 5.75 -7.27 15.55
CA LEU A 404 5.05 -6.04 15.88
C LEU A 404 4.66 -5.97 17.35
N PHE A 405 4.18 -7.09 17.91
CA PHE A 405 3.71 -7.18 19.27
C PHE A 405 4.23 -8.44 19.95
N ASN A 406 5.13 -8.27 20.92
CA ASN A 406 5.78 -9.39 21.59
C ASN A 406 4.94 -9.96 22.72
N PHE A 407 3.96 -10.81 22.37
CA PHE A 407 3.09 -11.50 23.35
C PHE A 407 3.87 -12.33 24.37
N ARG A 408 4.96 -12.95 23.93
CA ARG A 408 5.79 -13.78 24.78
C ARG A 408 6.50 -12.96 25.84
N GLU A 409 7.05 -11.81 25.49
CA GLU A 409 7.67 -10.89 26.45
C GLU A 409 6.68 -10.44 27.54
N TRP A 410 5.41 -10.17 27.13
CA TRP A 410 4.36 -9.88 28.10
C TRP A 410 4.13 -11.05 29.04
N ALA A 411 4.00 -12.29 28.55
CA ALA A 411 3.80 -13.48 29.37
C ALA A 411 4.98 -13.72 30.32
N ASP A 412 6.21 -13.57 29.83
CA ASP A 412 7.44 -13.73 30.63
C ASP A 412 7.57 -12.65 31.72
N ARG A 413 7.19 -11.40 31.44
CA ARG A 413 7.15 -10.31 32.43
C ARG A 413 6.14 -10.61 33.54
N LYS A 414 4.96 -11.13 33.18
CA LYS A 414 3.93 -11.51 34.14
C LYS A 414 4.36 -12.70 35.01
N GLU A 415 4.97 -13.74 34.42
CA GLU A 415 5.54 -14.86 35.16
C GLU A 415 6.52 -14.38 36.24
N LYS A 416 7.42 -13.45 35.90
CA LYS A 416 8.45 -12.93 36.80
C LYS A 416 7.89 -11.99 37.88
N SER A 417 6.80 -11.30 37.63
CA SER A 417 6.16 -10.36 38.58
C SER A 417 5.30 -11.02 39.64
N LEU A 418 4.95 -12.30 39.49
CA LEU A 418 4.19 -13.09 40.43
C LEU A 418 5.15 -13.82 41.38
N HIS A 419 5.14 -13.43 42.63
CA HIS A 419 5.95 -14.01 43.71
C HIS A 419 5.26 -15.19 44.36
#